data_bfff639fc7d7c3c078d633d059353e35
#
_entry.id   bfff639fc7d7c3c078d633d059353e35
#
_cell.length_a   1.000
_cell.length_b   1.000
_cell.length_c   1.000
_cell.angle_alpha   90.00
_cell.angle_beta   90.00
_cell.angle_gamma   90.00
#
_symmetry.space_group_name_H-M   'P 1'
#
loop_
_entity.id
_entity.type
_entity.pdbx_description
1 polymer ?
#
loop_
_entity_poly.entity_id
_entity_poly.type
_entity_poly.pdbx_seq_one_letter_code
_entity_poly.pdbx_strand_id
1 'polypeptide(L)'
;LRFYRDKGVEGIFLNGSGYDYVPFDDVRTYVLASLLRDPGQPVGTLMRRYFAANYPKSGDLLAGFCVQAERRAAASARALNLYGGIRDAEASWLDAAKFAAFYDELGRVLPTAKGAERRQLHELLTALSYSRLEVARNHAAGPSGCMERRGGSLRVRPQAGQWLAALEECASFAGMKHVGESGLPVGEYLGAWRSRIFQAETVSNLLPDTGLKAVSRPDEGYEDLGVLTDGVRGLPVGYHYGWHISSADLEVEIPAGAASRAQRFEMSFLDMPRHRLRAPRSVEVYKDGALYRAFVPKPDAAGRIFTVSGPVDLSGAERITVRALRPEGGRTQLAADEIYLIP
;
A
#
# COMPACT_ATOMS: atom_id res chain seq x y z
N LEU A 1 1.54 -24.93 -19.16
CA LEU A 1 0.63 -26.07 -19.42
C LEU A 1 1.24 -27.10 -20.37
N ARG A 2 1.94 -26.69 -21.48
CA ARG A 2 2.61 -27.63 -22.40
C ARG A 2 3.55 -28.57 -21.67
N PHE A 3 4.42 -28.03 -20.81
CA PHE A 3 5.31 -28.83 -19.95
C PHE A 3 4.57 -29.90 -19.13
N TYR A 4 3.43 -29.55 -18.51
CA TYR A 4 2.67 -30.50 -17.71
C TYR A 4 2.04 -31.59 -18.57
N ARG A 5 1.48 -31.23 -19.73
CA ARG A 5 0.97 -32.19 -20.70
C ARG A 5 2.08 -33.17 -21.13
N ASP A 6 3.25 -32.65 -21.49
CA ASP A 6 4.38 -33.45 -21.98
C ASP A 6 4.97 -34.37 -20.89
N LYS A 7 4.66 -34.08 -19.61
CA LYS A 7 4.96 -34.92 -18.45
C LYS A 7 3.83 -35.86 -18.05
N GLY A 8 2.74 -35.95 -18.81
CA GLY A 8 1.61 -36.82 -18.52
C GLY A 8 0.72 -36.41 -17.35
N VAL A 9 0.72 -35.11 -17.00
CA VAL A 9 -0.17 -34.58 -15.97
C VAL A 9 -1.59 -34.53 -16.50
N GLU A 10 -2.52 -35.22 -15.85
CA GLU A 10 -3.93 -35.38 -16.26
C GLU A 10 -4.85 -34.32 -15.64
N GLY A 11 -4.45 -33.69 -14.52
CA GLY A 11 -5.26 -32.70 -13.82
C GLY A 11 -4.41 -31.63 -13.16
N ILE A 12 -4.94 -30.41 -13.08
CA ILE A 12 -4.29 -29.26 -12.44
C ILE A 12 -5.29 -28.64 -11.47
N PHE A 13 -4.88 -28.47 -10.22
CA PHE A 13 -5.60 -27.66 -9.25
C PHE A 13 -5.16 -26.21 -9.39
N LEU A 14 -6.14 -25.32 -9.57
CA LEU A 14 -5.91 -23.87 -9.59
C LEU A 14 -6.41 -23.27 -8.29
N ASN A 15 -5.52 -22.69 -7.49
CA ASN A 15 -5.91 -21.96 -6.31
C ASN A 15 -6.58 -20.64 -6.72
N GLY A 16 -7.68 -20.32 -6.05
CA GLY A 16 -8.59 -19.25 -6.45
C GLY A 16 -8.07 -17.85 -6.21
N SER A 17 -8.89 -16.88 -6.52
CA SER A 17 -8.57 -15.48 -6.72
C SER A 17 -9.16 -14.54 -5.68
N GLY A 18 -9.46 -14.98 -4.49
CA GLY A 18 -9.97 -14.12 -3.40
C GLY A 18 -11.50 -14.21 -3.22
N TYR A 19 -12.06 -13.31 -2.41
CA TYR A 19 -13.45 -13.40 -1.95
C TYR A 19 -14.48 -12.86 -2.94
N ASP A 20 -14.14 -11.77 -3.64
CA ASP A 20 -15.00 -11.22 -4.68
C ASP A 20 -14.23 -11.27 -6.02
N TYR A 21 -14.02 -10.12 -6.67
CA TYR A 21 -13.32 -10.02 -7.94
C TYR A 21 -11.90 -9.46 -7.73
N VAL A 22 -10.91 -10.07 -8.37
CA VAL A 22 -9.56 -9.49 -8.50
C VAL A 22 -9.31 -9.03 -9.94
N PRO A 23 -8.41 -8.06 -10.17
CA PRO A 23 -8.21 -7.51 -11.52
C PRO A 23 -7.92 -8.61 -12.55
N PHE A 24 -8.67 -8.59 -13.66
CA PHE A 24 -8.50 -9.49 -14.80
C PHE A 24 -8.78 -10.98 -14.53
N ASP A 25 -9.52 -11.30 -13.48
CA ASP A 25 -9.85 -12.68 -13.11
C ASP A 25 -10.65 -13.40 -14.18
N ASP A 26 -11.56 -12.70 -14.82
CA ASP A 26 -12.40 -13.15 -15.91
C ASP A 26 -11.58 -13.59 -17.15
N VAL A 27 -10.70 -12.72 -17.66
CA VAL A 27 -9.83 -13.06 -18.81
C VAL A 27 -8.82 -14.14 -18.44
N ARG A 28 -8.28 -14.11 -17.22
CA ARG A 28 -7.36 -15.16 -16.72
C ARG A 28 -8.04 -16.53 -16.75
N THR A 29 -9.24 -16.61 -16.19
CA THR A 29 -10.03 -17.85 -16.17
C THR A 29 -10.33 -18.35 -17.57
N TYR A 30 -10.77 -17.46 -18.49
CA TYR A 30 -11.01 -17.82 -19.89
C TYR A 30 -9.75 -18.36 -20.59
N VAL A 31 -8.61 -17.68 -20.42
CA VAL A 31 -7.35 -18.12 -21.04
C VAL A 31 -6.91 -19.46 -20.47
N LEU A 32 -6.96 -19.65 -19.16
CA LEU A 32 -6.60 -20.91 -18.52
C LEU A 32 -7.49 -22.07 -18.98
N ALA A 33 -8.81 -21.87 -18.98
CA ALA A 33 -9.75 -22.90 -19.47
C ALA A 33 -9.51 -23.26 -20.94
N SER A 34 -9.22 -22.27 -21.78
CA SER A 34 -8.89 -22.49 -23.19
C SER A 34 -7.60 -23.30 -23.37
N LEU A 35 -6.57 -22.99 -22.58
CA LEU A 35 -5.28 -23.67 -22.63
C LEU A 35 -5.30 -25.07 -21.98
N LEU A 36 -6.19 -25.33 -21.02
CA LEU A 36 -6.42 -26.68 -20.48
C LEU A 36 -7.02 -27.59 -21.55
N ARG A 37 -7.87 -27.02 -22.42
CA ARG A 37 -8.46 -27.75 -23.54
C ARG A 37 -7.46 -27.95 -24.69
N ASP A 38 -6.72 -26.92 -25.04
CA ASP A 38 -5.69 -26.94 -26.09
C ASP A 38 -4.50 -26.03 -25.70
N PRO A 39 -3.42 -26.60 -25.14
CA PRO A 39 -2.25 -25.87 -24.72
C PRO A 39 -1.40 -25.32 -25.87
N GLY A 40 -1.77 -25.62 -27.12
CA GLY A 40 -1.12 -25.09 -28.32
C GLY A 40 -1.53 -23.67 -28.69
N GLN A 41 -2.67 -23.17 -28.17
CA GLN A 41 -3.20 -21.86 -28.53
C GLN A 41 -2.29 -20.70 -28.07
N PRO A 42 -2.13 -19.65 -28.89
CA PRO A 42 -1.39 -18.45 -28.48
C PRO A 42 -2.16 -17.64 -27.43
N VAL A 43 -1.56 -17.42 -26.26
CA VAL A 43 -2.17 -16.67 -25.14
C VAL A 43 -2.67 -15.28 -25.57
N GLY A 44 -1.85 -14.52 -26.31
CA GLY A 44 -2.23 -13.19 -26.77
C GLY A 44 -3.44 -13.18 -27.74
N THR A 45 -3.68 -14.27 -28.49
CA THR A 45 -4.87 -14.41 -29.34
C THR A 45 -6.11 -14.69 -28.49
N LEU A 46 -6.00 -15.55 -27.49
CA LEU A 46 -7.09 -15.85 -26.57
C LEU A 46 -7.51 -14.60 -25.82
N MET A 47 -6.55 -13.87 -25.27
CA MET A 47 -6.78 -12.63 -24.52
C MET A 47 -7.47 -11.57 -25.38
N ARG A 48 -6.98 -11.29 -26.59
CA ARG A 48 -7.62 -10.33 -27.51
C ARG A 48 -9.04 -10.76 -27.89
N ARG A 49 -9.26 -12.05 -28.15
CA ARG A 49 -10.60 -12.59 -28.43
C ARG A 49 -11.54 -12.35 -27.27
N TYR A 50 -11.10 -12.61 -26.06
CA TYR A 50 -11.90 -12.39 -24.85
C TYR A 50 -12.29 -10.91 -24.72
N PHE A 51 -11.31 -10.01 -24.78
CA PHE A 51 -11.56 -8.57 -24.62
C PHE A 51 -12.44 -8.01 -25.74
N ALA A 52 -12.22 -8.40 -27.00
CA ALA A 52 -13.08 -7.95 -28.11
C ALA A 52 -14.54 -8.38 -27.95
N ALA A 53 -14.80 -9.56 -27.36
CA ALA A 53 -16.14 -10.08 -27.16
C ALA A 53 -16.86 -9.47 -25.95
N ASN A 54 -16.12 -9.19 -24.86
CA ASN A 54 -16.72 -8.78 -23.58
C ASN A 54 -16.59 -7.28 -23.29
N TYR A 55 -15.63 -6.60 -23.93
CA TYR A 55 -15.29 -5.20 -23.70
C TYR A 55 -15.22 -4.40 -25.01
N PRO A 56 -16.38 -4.21 -25.72
CA PRO A 56 -16.38 -3.57 -27.04
C PRO A 56 -15.78 -2.16 -27.09
N LYS A 57 -15.81 -1.42 -25.97
CA LYS A 57 -15.29 -0.04 -25.87
C LYS A 57 -13.90 0.03 -25.26
N SER A 58 -13.57 -0.88 -24.36
CA SER A 58 -12.34 -0.83 -23.56
C SER A 58 -11.37 -1.98 -23.87
N GLY A 59 -11.75 -2.93 -24.70
CA GLY A 59 -10.98 -4.16 -24.94
C GLY A 59 -9.55 -3.95 -25.39
N ASP A 60 -9.30 -3.01 -26.30
CA ASP A 60 -7.95 -2.71 -26.79
C ASP A 60 -7.09 -2.08 -25.68
N LEU A 61 -7.67 -1.21 -24.86
CA LEU A 61 -7.00 -0.61 -23.69
C LEU A 61 -6.60 -1.68 -22.68
N LEU A 62 -7.54 -2.58 -22.34
CA LEU A 62 -7.31 -3.69 -21.41
C LEU A 62 -6.25 -4.66 -21.93
N ALA A 63 -6.33 -5.06 -23.21
CA ALA A 63 -5.34 -5.93 -23.84
C ALA A 63 -3.96 -5.27 -23.87
N GLY A 64 -3.89 -3.98 -24.20
CA GLY A 64 -2.66 -3.20 -24.20
C GLY A 64 -1.95 -3.19 -22.85
N PHE A 65 -2.70 -2.97 -21.77
CA PHE A 65 -2.18 -2.99 -20.40
C PHE A 65 -1.62 -4.37 -20.03
N CYS A 66 -2.38 -5.44 -20.28
CA CYS A 66 -1.94 -6.81 -19.98
C CYS A 66 -0.67 -7.18 -20.75
N VAL A 67 -0.57 -6.83 -22.05
CA VAL A 67 0.64 -7.09 -22.87
C VAL A 67 1.85 -6.30 -22.35
N GLN A 68 1.66 -5.07 -21.91
CA GLN A 68 2.76 -4.27 -21.33
C GLN A 68 3.24 -4.86 -20.00
N ALA A 69 2.33 -5.27 -19.11
CA ALA A 69 2.66 -5.92 -17.85
C ALA A 69 3.44 -7.22 -18.07
N GLU A 70 2.99 -8.07 -19.03
CA GLU A 70 3.66 -9.31 -19.39
C GLU A 70 5.08 -9.06 -19.95
N ARG A 71 5.23 -8.10 -20.87
CA ARG A 71 6.55 -7.74 -21.42
C ARG A 71 7.52 -7.27 -20.35
N ARG A 72 7.03 -6.45 -19.42
CA ARG A 72 7.85 -5.98 -18.31
C ARG A 72 8.24 -7.12 -17.37
N ALA A 73 7.30 -8.00 -17.01
CA ALA A 73 7.59 -9.19 -16.22
C ALA A 73 8.63 -10.09 -16.89
N ALA A 74 8.49 -10.34 -18.20
CA ALA A 74 9.44 -11.14 -18.97
C ALA A 74 10.84 -10.52 -19.08
N ALA A 75 10.92 -9.19 -19.09
CA ALA A 75 12.20 -8.46 -19.11
C ALA A 75 12.84 -8.34 -17.70
N SER A 76 12.08 -8.60 -16.63
CA SER A 76 12.58 -8.56 -15.28
C SER A 76 13.41 -9.81 -14.96
N ALA A 77 14.58 -9.63 -14.34
CA ALA A 77 15.37 -10.74 -13.80
C ALA A 77 14.84 -11.26 -12.45
N ARG A 78 13.80 -10.65 -11.90
CA ARG A 78 13.22 -11.02 -10.60
C ARG A 78 12.12 -12.06 -10.76
N ALA A 79 12.16 -13.09 -9.93
CA ALA A 79 11.04 -14.02 -9.77
C ALA A 79 9.82 -13.26 -9.19
N LEU A 80 8.62 -13.64 -9.65
CA LEU A 80 7.39 -13.10 -9.05
C LEU A 80 7.28 -13.59 -7.61
N ASN A 81 7.13 -12.64 -6.69
CA ASN A 81 6.86 -12.93 -5.29
C ASN A 81 5.35 -13.05 -5.09
N LEU A 82 4.85 -14.27 -4.81
CA LEU A 82 3.43 -14.52 -4.57
C LEU A 82 2.88 -13.80 -3.32
N TYR A 83 3.75 -13.50 -2.37
CA TYR A 83 3.40 -12.79 -1.14
C TYR A 83 3.86 -11.33 -1.16
N GLY A 84 4.37 -10.88 -2.31
CA GLY A 84 4.85 -9.53 -2.49
C GLY A 84 3.73 -8.52 -2.61
N GLY A 85 4.06 -7.29 -2.21
CA GLY A 85 3.17 -6.16 -2.33
C GLY A 85 3.44 -5.29 -3.57
N ILE A 86 2.98 -4.04 -3.52
CA ILE A 86 3.16 -3.07 -4.62
C ILE A 86 4.64 -2.86 -4.94
N ARG A 87 5.53 -2.78 -3.95
CA ARG A 87 6.98 -2.63 -4.18
C ARG A 87 7.57 -3.78 -4.99
N ASP A 88 7.16 -5.02 -4.70
CA ASP A 88 7.59 -6.20 -5.47
C ASP A 88 7.00 -6.18 -6.89
N ALA A 89 5.74 -5.78 -7.02
CA ALA A 89 5.10 -5.63 -8.33
C ALA A 89 5.82 -4.57 -9.18
N GLU A 90 6.16 -3.42 -8.61
CA GLU A 90 6.90 -2.34 -9.29
C GLU A 90 8.32 -2.75 -9.66
N ALA A 91 8.96 -3.54 -8.83
CA ALA A 91 10.29 -4.09 -9.11
C ALA A 91 10.28 -5.14 -10.24
N SER A 92 9.12 -5.70 -10.59
CA SER A 92 8.99 -6.77 -11.58
C SER A 92 8.15 -6.39 -12.80
N TRP A 93 6.85 -6.14 -12.66
CA TRP A 93 5.92 -6.01 -13.77
C TRP A 93 5.10 -4.72 -13.78
N LEU A 94 4.87 -4.07 -12.64
CA LEU A 94 4.05 -2.88 -12.53
C LEU A 94 4.87 -1.61 -12.81
N ASP A 95 4.37 -0.77 -13.71
CA ASP A 95 4.86 0.59 -13.92
C ASP A 95 3.81 1.55 -13.36
N ALA A 96 4.09 2.17 -12.23
CA ALA A 96 3.12 2.99 -11.51
C ALA A 96 2.55 4.15 -12.35
N ALA A 97 3.38 4.79 -13.17
CA ALA A 97 2.93 5.91 -14.01
C ALA A 97 2.01 5.43 -15.15
N LYS A 98 2.37 4.32 -15.80
CA LYS A 98 1.54 3.72 -16.85
C LYS A 98 0.25 3.14 -16.29
N PHE A 99 0.31 2.55 -15.10
CA PHE A 99 -0.87 2.07 -14.41
C PHE A 99 -1.82 3.22 -14.05
N ALA A 100 -1.30 4.33 -13.54
CA ALA A 100 -2.11 5.51 -13.25
C ALA A 100 -2.79 6.04 -14.53
N ALA A 101 -2.04 6.18 -15.63
CA ALA A 101 -2.59 6.63 -16.91
C ALA A 101 -3.66 5.66 -17.46
N PHE A 102 -3.41 4.36 -17.37
CA PHE A 102 -4.38 3.32 -17.74
C PHE A 102 -5.66 3.40 -16.90
N TYR A 103 -5.53 3.55 -15.58
CA TYR A 103 -6.67 3.69 -14.67
C TYR A 103 -7.52 4.92 -15.01
N ASP A 104 -6.88 6.07 -15.26
CA ASP A 104 -7.56 7.32 -15.61
C ASP A 104 -8.27 7.21 -16.98
N GLU A 105 -7.67 6.52 -17.96
CA GLU A 105 -8.28 6.28 -19.26
C GLU A 105 -9.51 5.38 -19.13
N LEU A 106 -9.41 4.32 -18.34
CA LEU A 106 -10.52 3.40 -18.09
C LEU A 106 -11.69 4.12 -17.41
N GLY A 107 -11.41 5.02 -16.47
CA GLY A 107 -12.42 5.90 -15.86
C GLY A 107 -13.14 6.79 -16.87
N ARG A 108 -12.43 7.27 -17.92
CA ARG A 108 -13.04 8.05 -19.01
C ARG A 108 -13.90 7.19 -19.95
N VAL A 109 -13.57 5.93 -20.13
CA VAL A 109 -14.37 5.00 -20.96
C VAL A 109 -15.64 4.55 -20.24
N LEU A 110 -15.63 4.37 -18.92
CA LEU A 110 -16.74 3.83 -18.14
C LEU A 110 -18.12 4.48 -18.45
N PRO A 111 -18.29 5.81 -18.53
CA PRO A 111 -19.57 6.43 -18.82
C PRO A 111 -20.12 6.09 -20.22
N THR A 112 -19.24 5.67 -21.15
CA THR A 112 -19.63 5.33 -22.54
C THR A 112 -20.01 3.86 -22.68
N ALA A 113 -19.63 3.00 -21.75
CA ALA A 113 -19.92 1.58 -21.75
C ALA A 113 -21.39 1.30 -21.39
N LYS A 114 -21.95 0.23 -21.96
CA LYS A 114 -23.36 -0.16 -21.78
C LYS A 114 -23.47 -1.66 -21.47
N GLY A 115 -24.63 -2.05 -20.95
CA GLY A 115 -24.97 -3.46 -20.73
C GLY A 115 -23.96 -4.21 -19.87
N ALA A 116 -23.56 -5.37 -20.35
CA ALA A 116 -22.61 -6.26 -19.65
C ALA A 116 -21.23 -5.61 -19.45
N GLU A 117 -20.69 -4.93 -20.49
CA GLU A 117 -19.40 -4.25 -20.39
C GLU A 117 -19.38 -3.23 -19.25
N ARG A 118 -20.44 -2.42 -19.11
CA ARG A 118 -20.51 -1.43 -18.03
C ARG A 118 -20.43 -2.09 -16.65
N ARG A 119 -21.12 -3.22 -16.45
CA ARG A 119 -21.09 -3.95 -15.19
C ARG A 119 -19.68 -4.52 -14.92
N GLN A 120 -19.09 -5.18 -15.91
CA GLN A 120 -17.74 -5.75 -15.81
C GLN A 120 -16.68 -4.66 -15.53
N LEU A 121 -16.83 -3.47 -16.14
CA LEU A 121 -15.95 -2.35 -15.86
C LEU A 121 -16.08 -1.81 -14.44
N HIS A 122 -17.26 -1.84 -13.83
CA HIS A 122 -17.39 -1.47 -12.41
C HIS A 122 -16.72 -2.50 -11.48
N GLU A 123 -16.85 -3.79 -11.78
CA GLU A 123 -16.15 -4.85 -11.05
C GLU A 123 -14.61 -4.68 -11.16
N LEU A 124 -14.12 -4.51 -12.38
CA LEU A 124 -12.70 -4.27 -12.65
C LEU A 124 -12.20 -2.97 -11.98
N LEU A 125 -12.93 -1.87 -12.12
CA LEU A 125 -12.54 -0.59 -11.51
C LEU A 125 -12.61 -0.62 -9.99
N THR A 126 -13.47 -1.42 -9.37
CA THR A 126 -13.43 -1.63 -7.92
C THR A 126 -12.07 -2.18 -7.50
N ALA A 127 -11.61 -3.26 -8.14
CA ALA A 127 -10.33 -3.87 -7.82
C ALA A 127 -9.13 -2.98 -8.21
N LEU A 128 -9.22 -2.28 -9.35
CA LEU A 128 -8.16 -1.34 -9.79
C LEU A 128 -8.11 -0.07 -8.94
N SER A 129 -9.24 0.43 -8.41
CA SER A 129 -9.25 1.58 -7.50
C SER A 129 -8.56 1.25 -6.18
N TYR A 130 -8.79 0.05 -5.64
CA TYR A 130 -8.01 -0.44 -4.51
C TYR A 130 -6.51 -0.45 -4.82
N SER A 131 -6.12 -1.05 -5.95
CA SER A 131 -4.71 -1.08 -6.39
C SER A 131 -4.14 0.34 -6.61
N ARG A 132 -4.94 1.27 -7.17
CA ARG A 132 -4.56 2.67 -7.39
C ARG A 132 -4.28 3.41 -6.09
N LEU A 133 -5.11 3.18 -5.07
CA LEU A 133 -4.93 3.74 -3.73
C LEU A 133 -3.69 3.16 -3.04
N GLU A 134 -3.43 1.87 -3.16
CA GLU A 134 -2.23 1.24 -2.60
C GLU A 134 -0.94 1.72 -3.30
N VAL A 135 -0.95 1.86 -4.64
CA VAL A 135 0.15 2.51 -5.37
C VAL A 135 0.36 3.93 -4.87
N ALA A 136 -0.72 4.69 -4.70
CA ALA A 136 -0.63 6.08 -4.24
C ALA A 136 -0.04 6.22 -2.84
N ARG A 137 -0.37 5.31 -1.93
CA ARG A 137 0.25 5.26 -0.59
C ARG A 137 1.73 4.94 -0.66
N ASN A 138 2.12 3.95 -1.49
CA ASN A 138 3.51 3.56 -1.63
C ASN A 138 4.40 4.66 -2.22
N HIS A 139 3.82 5.53 -3.07
CA HIS A 139 4.53 6.64 -3.69
C HIS A 139 4.49 7.96 -2.90
N ALA A 140 3.71 8.01 -1.82
CA ALA A 140 3.61 9.18 -0.93
C ALA A 140 3.54 10.52 -1.70
N ALA A 141 4.59 11.35 -1.64
CA ALA A 141 4.69 12.63 -2.35
C ALA A 141 5.21 12.53 -3.80
N GLY A 142 5.53 11.32 -4.27
CA GLY A 142 5.97 11.08 -5.65
C GLY A 142 4.88 11.37 -6.69
N PRO A 143 5.21 11.30 -7.99
CA PRO A 143 4.27 11.64 -9.08
C PRO A 143 2.97 10.83 -9.06
N SER A 144 3.05 9.55 -8.71
CA SER A 144 1.88 8.63 -8.60
C SER A 144 1.28 8.60 -7.19
N GLY A 145 1.80 9.41 -6.26
CA GLY A 145 1.46 9.37 -4.84
C GLY A 145 0.17 10.10 -4.46
N CYS A 146 -0.26 9.88 -3.23
CA CYS A 146 -1.45 10.52 -2.66
C CYS A 146 -1.15 11.86 -1.96
N MET A 147 0.13 12.21 -1.76
CA MET A 147 0.54 13.45 -1.10
C MET A 147 1.09 14.45 -2.11
N GLU A 148 1.02 15.73 -1.79
CA GLU A 148 1.69 16.81 -2.52
C GLU A 148 2.36 17.79 -1.55
N ARG A 149 3.46 18.43 -1.99
CA ARG A 149 4.08 19.52 -1.24
C ARG A 149 3.37 20.83 -1.52
N ARG A 150 2.95 21.50 -0.46
CA ARG A 150 2.31 22.82 -0.53
C ARG A 150 2.81 23.72 0.59
N GLY A 151 3.52 24.78 0.24
CA GLY A 151 4.04 25.73 1.24
C GLY A 151 4.95 25.11 2.32
N GLY A 152 5.74 24.08 1.95
CA GLY A 152 6.65 23.39 2.88
C GLY A 152 6.00 22.26 3.71
N SER A 153 4.69 22.07 3.59
CA SER A 153 3.96 20.98 4.24
C SER A 153 3.53 19.92 3.23
N LEU A 154 3.36 18.67 3.69
CA LEU A 154 2.71 17.62 2.91
C LEU A 154 1.19 17.70 3.11
N ARG A 155 0.45 17.57 2.01
CA ARG A 155 -1.00 17.55 1.99
C ARG A 155 -1.52 16.43 1.12
N VAL A 156 -2.69 15.91 1.45
CA VAL A 156 -3.36 14.90 0.61
C VAL A 156 -3.79 15.54 -0.70
N ARG A 157 -3.46 14.93 -1.82
CA ARG A 157 -3.91 15.38 -3.15
C ARG A 157 -5.42 15.27 -3.26
N PRO A 158 -6.12 16.27 -3.83
CA PRO A 158 -7.57 16.17 -4.08
C PRO A 158 -7.97 14.93 -4.88
N GLN A 159 -7.10 14.46 -5.78
CA GLN A 159 -7.30 13.24 -6.58
C GLN A 159 -7.45 11.98 -5.72
N ALA A 160 -6.79 11.91 -4.55
CA ALA A 160 -6.94 10.77 -3.64
C ALA A 160 -8.40 10.60 -3.17
N GLY A 161 -9.09 11.73 -2.91
CA GLY A 161 -10.53 11.73 -2.62
C GLY A 161 -11.37 11.22 -3.79
N GLN A 162 -11.00 11.56 -5.04
CA GLN A 162 -11.69 11.08 -6.23
C GLN A 162 -11.49 9.56 -6.42
N TRP A 163 -10.28 9.03 -6.20
CA TRP A 163 -10.04 7.58 -6.28
C TRP A 163 -10.80 6.82 -5.19
N LEU A 164 -10.90 7.40 -3.98
CA LEU A 164 -11.67 6.81 -2.88
C LEU A 164 -13.17 6.77 -3.21
N ALA A 165 -13.71 7.86 -3.77
CA ALA A 165 -15.10 7.94 -4.22
C ALA A 165 -15.37 6.95 -5.37
N ALA A 166 -14.44 6.82 -6.33
CA ALA A 166 -14.55 5.86 -7.42
C ALA A 166 -14.61 4.42 -6.92
N LEU A 167 -13.78 4.05 -5.92
CA LEU A 167 -13.85 2.74 -5.27
C LEU A 167 -15.25 2.50 -4.66
N GLU A 168 -15.76 3.48 -3.90
CA GLU A 168 -17.07 3.37 -3.24
C GLU A 168 -18.21 3.23 -4.23
N GLU A 169 -18.23 4.07 -5.28
CA GLU A 169 -19.23 4.06 -6.34
C GLU A 169 -19.22 2.75 -7.14
N CYS A 170 -18.03 2.34 -7.62
CA CYS A 170 -17.90 1.13 -8.42
C CYS A 170 -18.24 -0.12 -7.62
N ALA A 171 -17.80 -0.23 -6.38
CA ALA A 171 -18.12 -1.35 -5.50
C ALA A 171 -19.63 -1.43 -5.22
N SER A 172 -20.27 -0.28 -4.97
CA SER A 172 -21.71 -0.21 -4.75
C SER A 172 -22.50 -0.65 -5.98
N PHE A 173 -22.12 -0.16 -7.17
CA PHE A 173 -22.77 -0.52 -8.42
C PHE A 173 -22.63 -2.01 -8.75
N ALA A 174 -21.43 -2.55 -8.57
CA ALA A 174 -21.12 -3.96 -8.84
C ALA A 174 -21.65 -4.93 -7.76
N GLY A 175 -22.03 -4.41 -6.58
CA GLY A 175 -22.43 -5.21 -5.43
C GLY A 175 -21.24 -5.90 -4.73
N MET A 176 -20.01 -5.43 -4.97
CA MET A 176 -18.78 -5.96 -4.35
C MET A 176 -18.66 -5.48 -2.91
N LYS A 177 -18.34 -6.39 -2.01
CA LYS A 177 -18.23 -6.12 -0.57
C LYS A 177 -16.80 -6.11 -0.07
N HIS A 178 -15.88 -6.74 -0.80
CA HIS A 178 -14.50 -6.95 -0.38
C HIS A 178 -13.53 -6.52 -1.47
N VAL A 179 -12.32 -6.13 -1.06
CA VAL A 179 -11.17 -5.85 -1.92
C VAL A 179 -9.96 -6.66 -1.46
N GLY A 180 -9.06 -6.92 -2.38
CA GLY A 180 -7.85 -7.69 -2.12
C GLY A 180 -8.13 -9.19 -1.86
N GLU A 181 -7.07 -9.96 -1.88
CA GLU A 181 -7.13 -11.42 -1.70
C GLU A 181 -7.57 -11.83 -0.28
N SER A 182 -7.25 -11.01 0.72
CA SER A 182 -7.60 -11.27 2.12
C SER A 182 -9.08 -11.06 2.45
N GLY A 183 -9.88 -10.58 1.51
CA GLY A 183 -11.30 -10.28 1.74
C GLY A 183 -11.53 -9.07 2.65
N LEU A 184 -10.75 -8.02 2.50
CA LEU A 184 -10.90 -6.79 3.26
C LEU A 184 -12.23 -6.11 2.89
N PRO A 185 -13.15 -5.84 3.85
CA PRO A 185 -14.38 -5.13 3.56
C PRO A 185 -14.12 -3.73 3.00
N VAL A 186 -14.82 -3.38 1.90
CA VAL A 186 -14.69 -2.06 1.25
C VAL A 186 -14.91 -0.94 2.25
N GLY A 187 -15.96 -1.02 3.07
CA GLY A 187 -16.27 0.02 4.07
C GLY A 187 -15.17 0.19 5.13
N GLU A 188 -14.52 -0.91 5.56
CA GLU A 188 -13.40 -0.86 6.51
C GLU A 188 -12.19 -0.17 5.88
N TYR A 189 -11.87 -0.48 4.62
CA TYR A 189 -10.79 0.16 3.89
C TYR A 189 -11.03 1.66 3.68
N LEU A 190 -12.23 2.05 3.24
CA LEU A 190 -12.62 3.45 3.07
C LEU A 190 -12.57 4.23 4.40
N GLY A 191 -13.06 3.61 5.48
CA GLY A 191 -13.00 4.18 6.83
C GLY A 191 -11.57 4.40 7.31
N ALA A 192 -10.68 3.44 7.06
CA ALA A 192 -9.26 3.54 7.38
C ALA A 192 -8.59 4.72 6.63
N TRP A 193 -8.85 4.88 5.33
CA TRP A 193 -8.35 6.02 4.56
C TRP A 193 -8.84 7.35 5.13
N ARG A 194 -10.15 7.47 5.40
CA ARG A 194 -10.76 8.70 5.93
C ARG A 194 -10.17 9.07 7.29
N SER A 195 -10.02 8.11 8.18
CA SER A 195 -9.54 8.36 9.55
C SER A 195 -8.03 8.54 9.65
N ARG A 196 -7.23 7.88 8.80
CA ARG A 196 -5.77 7.88 8.95
C ARG A 196 -5.08 8.82 7.96
N ILE A 197 -5.52 8.88 6.71
CA ILE A 197 -4.87 9.68 5.67
C ILE A 197 -5.45 11.09 5.63
N PHE A 198 -6.79 11.23 5.48
CA PHE A 198 -7.39 12.55 5.33
C PHE A 198 -7.42 13.37 6.64
N GLN A 199 -7.58 12.72 7.81
CA GLN A 199 -7.53 13.44 9.08
C GLN A 199 -6.11 13.89 9.45
N ALA A 200 -5.07 13.19 9.00
CA ALA A 200 -3.69 13.61 9.23
C ALA A 200 -3.33 14.92 8.54
N GLU A 201 -4.07 15.33 7.51
CA GLU A 201 -3.84 16.58 6.77
C GLU A 201 -3.89 17.83 7.65
N THR A 202 -4.49 17.77 8.82
CA THR A 202 -4.60 18.88 9.76
C THR A 202 -3.34 19.07 10.64
N VAL A 203 -2.40 18.12 10.61
CA VAL A 203 -1.21 18.13 11.47
C VAL A 203 0.00 18.63 10.67
N SER A 204 0.55 19.78 11.09
CA SER A 204 1.82 20.27 10.56
C SER A 204 2.97 19.44 11.12
N ASN A 205 3.79 18.84 10.25
CA ASN A 205 4.99 18.09 10.63
C ASN A 205 6.25 18.83 10.19
N LEU A 206 7.26 18.92 11.05
CA LEU A 206 8.56 19.53 10.76
C LEU A 206 9.53 18.58 10.04
N LEU A 207 9.17 17.30 9.91
CA LEU A 207 10.04 16.25 9.39
C LEU A 207 9.70 15.72 7.97
N PRO A 208 8.88 16.37 7.11
CA PRO A 208 8.55 15.76 5.82
C PRO A 208 9.82 15.53 4.99
N ASP A 209 10.03 14.28 4.55
CA ASP A 209 11.18 13.82 3.77
C ASP A 209 12.56 14.17 4.38
N THR A 210 12.65 14.35 5.68
CA THR A 210 13.95 14.48 6.35
C THR A 210 14.67 13.15 6.38
N GLY A 211 15.94 13.16 6.01
CA GLY A 211 16.79 11.98 6.07
C GLY A 211 17.01 11.55 7.53
N LEU A 212 16.21 10.61 8.00
CA LEU A 212 16.46 9.92 9.25
C LEU A 212 17.68 9.01 9.10
N LYS A 213 18.42 8.80 10.19
CA LYS A 213 19.54 7.86 10.24
C LYS A 213 19.19 6.68 11.14
N ALA A 214 19.30 5.47 10.62
CA ALA A 214 19.16 4.28 11.43
C ALA A 214 20.30 4.18 12.45
N VAL A 215 19.97 4.01 13.72
CA VAL A 215 20.89 3.67 14.79
C VAL A 215 20.82 2.18 15.08
N SER A 216 19.61 1.63 15.20
CA SER A 216 19.39 0.18 15.18
C SER A 216 19.56 -0.38 13.76
N ARG A 217 20.01 -1.64 13.65
CA ARG A 217 20.11 -2.32 12.35
C ARG A 217 18.70 -2.57 11.80
N PRO A 218 18.35 -2.07 10.60
CA PRO A 218 17.07 -2.36 9.97
C PRO A 218 16.94 -3.85 9.60
N ASP A 219 15.71 -4.34 9.58
CA ASP A 219 15.39 -5.65 9.01
C ASP A 219 15.48 -5.61 7.48
N GLU A 220 15.69 -6.79 6.87
CA GLU A 220 15.72 -6.93 5.41
C GLU A 220 14.40 -6.44 4.79
N GLY A 221 14.50 -5.56 3.79
CA GLY A 221 13.36 -4.91 3.13
C GLY A 221 12.81 -3.68 3.85
N TYR A 222 13.40 -3.30 5.00
CA TYR A 222 13.03 -2.11 5.78
C TYR A 222 14.22 -1.16 6.01
N GLU A 223 15.20 -1.16 5.10
CA GLU A 223 16.38 -0.29 5.17
C GLU A 223 16.03 1.17 4.92
N ASP A 224 14.95 1.41 4.14
CA ASP A 224 14.44 2.75 3.88
C ASP A 224 13.56 3.24 5.04
N LEU A 225 14.04 4.29 5.72
CA LEU A 225 13.31 4.95 6.80
C LEU A 225 12.34 6.04 6.29
N GLY A 226 12.25 6.26 4.99
CA GLY A 226 11.39 7.29 4.41
C GLY A 226 9.92 7.16 4.80
N VAL A 227 9.45 5.94 5.01
CA VAL A 227 8.08 5.65 5.50
C VAL A 227 7.77 6.28 6.86
N LEU A 228 8.78 6.66 7.65
CA LEU A 228 8.61 7.34 8.94
C LEU A 228 8.47 8.87 8.81
N THR A 229 8.60 9.43 7.58
CA THR A 229 8.58 10.88 7.32
C THR A 229 7.93 11.25 5.98
N ASP A 230 7.24 10.32 5.32
CA ASP A 230 6.66 10.53 3.97
C ASP A 230 5.26 11.18 4.00
N GLY A 231 4.71 11.41 5.19
CA GLY A 231 3.39 12.01 5.42
C GLY A 231 2.22 11.03 5.29
N VAL A 232 2.47 9.75 5.03
CA VAL A 232 1.42 8.74 4.82
C VAL A 232 1.30 7.83 6.03
N ARG A 233 0.26 8.04 6.84
CA ARG A 233 0.01 7.16 7.98
C ARG A 233 -0.35 5.74 7.55
N GLY A 234 0.14 4.76 8.29
CA GLY A 234 -0.22 3.35 8.14
C GLY A 234 -1.70 3.11 8.42
N LEU A 235 -2.32 2.18 7.68
CA LEU A 235 -3.72 1.80 7.89
C LEU A 235 -3.83 0.60 8.84
N PRO A 236 -4.85 0.55 9.73
CA PRO A 236 -5.03 -0.55 10.69
C PRO A 236 -5.52 -1.85 10.04
N VAL A 237 -5.78 -1.83 8.73
CA VAL A 237 -6.33 -2.96 7.96
C VAL A 237 -5.26 -3.80 7.29
N GLY A 238 -4.00 -3.39 7.33
CA GLY A 238 -2.87 -4.13 6.76
C GLY A 238 -1.54 -3.53 7.19
N TYR A 239 -0.50 -4.36 7.22
CA TYR A 239 0.84 -3.95 7.66
C TYR A 239 1.86 -3.87 6.51
N HIS A 240 1.46 -4.19 5.29
CA HIS A 240 2.38 -4.27 4.15
C HIS A 240 2.84 -2.90 3.66
N TYR A 241 2.09 -1.83 3.93
CA TYR A 241 2.39 -0.47 3.47
C TYR A 241 2.15 0.58 4.55
N GLY A 242 2.98 1.62 4.54
CA GLY A 242 2.91 2.73 5.48
C GLY A 242 3.32 2.35 6.90
N TRP A 243 4.04 1.22 7.05
CA TRP A 243 4.60 0.75 8.31
C TRP A 243 6.05 0.36 8.13
N HIS A 244 6.91 0.85 9.00
CA HIS A 244 8.28 0.35 9.16
C HIS A 244 8.26 -0.78 10.16
N ILE A 245 8.68 -1.98 9.74
CA ILE A 245 8.72 -3.16 10.61
C ILE A 245 10.13 -3.31 11.18
N SER A 246 10.21 -3.58 12.50
CA SER A 246 11.47 -3.88 13.18
C SER A 246 11.32 -5.09 14.11
N SER A 247 12.20 -6.07 13.97
CA SER A 247 12.28 -7.24 14.86
C SER A 247 13.09 -6.99 16.14
N ALA A 248 13.69 -5.80 16.26
CA ALA A 248 14.39 -5.30 17.42
C ALA A 248 13.78 -4.00 17.93
N ASP A 249 14.40 -3.35 18.93
CA ASP A 249 14.08 -1.97 19.26
C ASP A 249 14.35 -1.10 18.03
N LEU A 250 13.41 -0.21 17.69
CA LEU A 250 13.58 0.76 16.62
C LEU A 250 14.27 2.00 17.17
N GLU A 251 15.46 2.30 16.69
CA GLU A 251 16.22 3.48 17.10
C GLU A 251 16.65 4.29 15.88
N VAL A 252 16.22 5.56 15.84
CA VAL A 252 16.49 6.48 14.73
C VAL A 252 17.02 7.81 15.25
N GLU A 253 17.97 8.38 14.53
CA GLU A 253 18.47 9.73 14.77
C GLU A 253 17.72 10.71 13.86
N ILE A 254 17.24 11.79 14.46
CA ILE A 254 16.51 12.87 13.79
C ILE A 254 17.45 14.06 13.61
N PRO A 255 17.49 14.71 12.43
CA PRO A 255 18.27 15.92 12.21
C PRO A 255 17.87 17.03 13.18
N ALA A 256 18.79 17.48 14.04
CA ALA A 256 18.53 18.44 15.10
C ALA A 256 17.97 19.78 14.59
N GLY A 257 18.45 20.24 13.43
CA GLY A 257 17.95 21.49 12.81
C GLY A 257 16.48 21.46 12.46
N ALA A 258 15.95 20.30 12.01
CA ALA A 258 14.53 20.12 11.73
C ALA A 258 13.69 20.09 13.01
N ALA A 259 14.25 19.52 14.08
CA ALA A 259 13.54 19.30 15.35
C ALA A 259 13.55 20.51 16.30
N SER A 260 14.41 21.51 16.07
CA SER A 260 14.66 22.62 17.01
C SER A 260 13.42 23.46 17.36
N ARG A 261 12.40 23.46 16.52
CA ARG A 261 11.13 24.20 16.72
C ARG A 261 9.97 23.33 17.19
N ALA A 262 10.23 22.04 17.44
CA ALA A 262 9.19 21.11 17.85
C ALA A 262 8.72 21.41 19.28
N GLN A 263 7.41 21.55 19.45
CA GLN A 263 6.76 21.70 20.76
C GLN A 263 6.02 20.40 21.16
N ARG A 264 5.72 19.52 20.18
CA ARG A 264 5.04 18.25 20.44
C ARG A 264 5.64 17.15 19.57
N PHE A 265 5.78 15.99 20.18
CA PHE A 265 6.15 14.71 19.54
C PHE A 265 4.93 13.81 19.42
N GLU A 266 4.78 13.13 18.28
CA GLU A 266 3.79 12.08 18.10
C GLU A 266 4.35 10.97 17.22
N MET A 267 4.01 9.71 17.53
CA MET A 267 4.33 8.54 16.73
C MET A 267 3.29 7.46 16.96
N SER A 268 2.92 6.69 15.93
CA SER A 268 1.96 5.61 16.09
C SER A 268 2.52 4.26 15.68
N PHE A 269 1.87 3.22 16.23
CA PHE A 269 2.26 1.81 16.07
C PHE A 269 1.04 0.96 15.81
N LEU A 270 1.19 -0.06 14.97
CA LEU A 270 0.17 -1.06 14.71
C LEU A 270 0.31 -2.23 15.69
N ASP A 271 -0.78 -2.61 16.34
CA ASP A 271 -0.86 -3.84 17.14
C ASP A 271 -1.73 -4.87 16.42
N MET A 272 -1.09 -5.92 15.89
CA MET A 272 -1.74 -7.06 15.23
C MET A 272 -1.10 -8.36 15.74
N PRO A 273 -1.54 -8.89 16.90
CA PRO A 273 -0.91 -10.06 17.55
C PRO A 273 -0.86 -11.30 16.64
N ARG A 274 -1.87 -11.48 15.77
CA ARG A 274 -1.89 -12.57 14.77
C ARG A 274 -0.67 -12.56 13.85
N HIS A 275 -0.11 -11.38 13.57
CA HIS A 275 1.08 -11.19 12.75
C HIS A 275 2.33 -10.89 13.59
N ARG A 276 2.27 -11.13 14.91
CA ARG A 276 3.34 -10.84 15.87
C ARG A 276 3.71 -9.37 15.98
N LEU A 277 2.90 -8.47 15.43
CA LEU A 277 3.08 -7.04 15.58
C LEU A 277 2.51 -6.60 16.92
N ARG A 278 3.31 -5.91 17.73
CA ARG A 278 2.93 -5.45 19.04
C ARG A 278 3.34 -4.00 19.25
N ALA A 279 2.50 -3.25 19.96
CA ALA A 279 2.85 -1.91 20.37
C ALA A 279 4.11 -1.91 21.24
N PRO A 280 4.98 -0.88 21.19
CA PRO A 280 6.14 -0.79 22.05
C PRO A 280 5.75 -0.65 23.53
N ARG A 281 6.61 -1.08 24.44
CA ARG A 281 6.42 -0.84 25.87
C ARG A 281 6.58 0.63 26.25
N SER A 282 7.48 1.34 25.54
CA SER A 282 7.68 2.80 25.65
C SER A 282 8.34 3.33 24.40
N VAL A 283 8.21 4.63 24.18
CA VAL A 283 8.99 5.40 23.20
C VAL A 283 9.79 6.46 23.96
N GLU A 284 11.08 6.45 23.78
CA GLU A 284 12.04 7.29 24.46
C GLU A 284 12.65 8.29 23.52
N VAL A 285 12.72 9.55 23.92
CA VAL A 285 13.41 10.64 23.19
C VAL A 285 14.67 11.01 23.98
N TYR A 286 15.79 11.04 23.31
CA TYR A 286 17.09 11.40 23.87
C TYR A 286 17.59 12.71 23.26
N LYS A 287 18.17 13.57 24.10
CA LYS A 287 18.94 14.75 23.71
C LYS A 287 20.40 14.53 24.05
N ASP A 288 21.28 14.60 23.07
CA ASP A 288 22.75 14.47 23.26
C ASP A 288 23.17 13.23 24.05
N GLY A 289 22.44 12.12 23.84
CA GLY A 289 22.68 10.83 24.51
C GLY A 289 22.02 10.67 25.88
N ALA A 290 21.46 11.72 26.46
CA ALA A 290 20.71 11.65 27.72
C ALA A 290 19.22 11.46 27.48
N LEU A 291 18.58 10.57 28.26
CA LEU A 291 17.13 10.37 28.21
C LEU A 291 16.44 11.71 28.58
N TYR A 292 15.76 12.30 27.60
CA TYR A 292 14.99 13.52 27.81
C TYR A 292 13.56 13.23 28.26
N ARG A 293 12.88 12.31 27.56
CA ARG A 293 11.48 11.96 27.87
C ARG A 293 11.14 10.53 27.42
N ALA A 294 10.29 9.87 28.20
CA ALA A 294 9.68 8.59 27.83
C ALA A 294 8.15 8.75 27.74
N PHE A 295 7.57 8.07 26.75
CA PHE A 295 6.14 8.05 26.49
C PHE A 295 5.61 6.62 26.55
N VAL A 296 4.42 6.44 27.11
CA VAL A 296 3.71 5.16 27.13
C VAL A 296 2.64 5.19 26.02
N PRO A 297 2.64 4.22 25.08
CA PRO A 297 1.65 4.15 24.03
C PRO A 297 0.23 3.97 24.57
N LYS A 298 -0.72 4.67 23.96
CA LYS A 298 -2.15 4.56 24.27
C LYS A 298 -2.90 4.01 23.07
N PRO A 299 -3.77 2.99 23.25
CA PRO A 299 -4.55 2.42 22.17
C PRO A 299 -5.63 3.40 21.68
N ASP A 300 -6.00 3.27 20.41
CA ASP A 300 -7.25 3.81 19.88
C ASP A 300 -8.46 3.01 20.40
N ALA A 301 -9.67 3.46 20.07
CA ALA A 301 -10.90 2.79 20.51
C ALA A 301 -11.03 1.33 20.02
N ALA A 302 -10.38 0.99 18.90
CA ALA A 302 -10.38 -0.36 18.32
C ALA A 302 -9.24 -1.24 18.88
N GLY A 303 -8.30 -0.66 19.63
CA GLY A 303 -7.13 -1.37 20.15
C GLY A 303 -6.14 -1.82 19.08
N ARG A 304 -6.19 -1.23 17.88
CA ARG A 304 -5.31 -1.59 16.78
C ARG A 304 -4.17 -0.61 16.57
N ILE A 305 -4.40 0.67 16.82
CA ILE A 305 -3.38 1.71 16.71
C ILE A 305 -3.02 2.20 18.11
N PHE A 306 -1.75 2.17 18.42
CA PHE A 306 -1.20 2.69 19.65
C PHE A 306 -0.41 3.96 19.34
N THR A 307 -0.76 5.06 19.99
CA THR A 307 -0.12 6.36 19.76
C THR A 307 0.58 6.84 21.01
N VAL A 308 1.78 7.36 20.85
CA VAL A 308 2.45 8.21 21.83
C VAL A 308 2.32 9.65 21.38
N SER A 309 2.02 10.55 22.29
CA SER A 309 1.96 11.98 22.01
C SER A 309 2.20 12.79 23.27
N GLY A 310 2.93 13.87 23.16
CA GLY A 310 3.15 14.78 24.27
C GLY A 310 4.11 15.93 23.96
N PRO A 311 4.20 16.93 24.88
CA PRO A 311 5.06 18.08 24.69
C PRO A 311 6.53 17.69 24.71
N VAL A 312 7.31 18.36 23.85
CA VAL A 312 8.77 18.28 23.82
C VAL A 312 9.37 19.69 23.61
N ASP A 313 10.56 19.88 24.10
CA ASP A 313 11.45 20.98 23.74
C ASP A 313 12.78 20.38 23.28
N LEU A 314 13.00 20.39 21.99
CA LEU A 314 14.19 19.81 21.37
C LEU A 314 15.21 20.90 20.93
N SER A 315 14.98 22.15 21.35
CA SER A 315 15.90 23.24 21.09
C SER A 315 17.26 23.02 21.74
N GLY A 316 18.32 23.50 21.08
CA GLY A 316 19.69 23.42 21.58
C GLY A 316 20.33 22.03 21.60
N ALA A 317 19.63 20.97 21.16
CA ALA A 317 20.23 19.67 21.03
C ALA A 317 21.09 19.57 19.77
N GLU A 318 22.26 18.97 19.87
CA GLU A 318 23.13 18.63 18.72
C GLU A 318 22.71 17.31 18.09
N ARG A 319 22.21 16.37 18.92
CA ARG A 319 21.75 15.03 18.50
C ARG A 319 20.43 14.66 19.18
N ILE A 320 19.46 14.24 18.39
CA ILE A 320 18.17 13.77 18.86
C ILE A 320 17.99 12.33 18.39
N THR A 321 17.70 11.44 19.33
CA THR A 321 17.43 10.03 19.04
C THR A 321 16.05 9.66 19.57
N VAL A 322 15.28 8.94 18.77
CA VAL A 322 14.01 8.32 19.17
C VAL A 322 14.20 6.82 19.21
N ARG A 323 13.81 6.20 20.32
CA ARG A 323 13.89 4.78 20.52
C ARG A 323 12.54 4.21 20.93
N ALA A 324 11.96 3.33 20.12
CA ALA A 324 10.77 2.55 20.47
C ALA A 324 11.22 1.19 21.01
N LEU A 325 10.90 0.91 22.28
CA LEU A 325 11.31 -0.31 22.94
C LEU A 325 10.30 -1.43 22.69
N ARG A 326 10.74 -2.51 22.09
CA ARG A 326 9.94 -3.70 21.86
C ARG A 326 9.45 -4.31 23.20
N PRO A 327 8.24 -4.92 23.26
CA PRO A 327 7.81 -5.69 24.42
C PRO A 327 8.77 -6.83 24.74
N GLU A 328 8.96 -7.10 26.00
CA GLU A 328 9.78 -8.22 26.47
C GLU A 328 9.08 -9.56 26.20
N GLY A 329 9.87 -10.57 25.89
CA GLY A 329 9.40 -11.94 25.66
C GLY A 329 8.88 -12.21 24.25
N GLY A 330 9.11 -13.42 23.75
CA GLY A 330 8.62 -13.91 22.47
C GLY A 330 9.24 -13.29 21.22
N ARG A 331 8.84 -13.81 20.06
CA ARG A 331 9.22 -13.28 18.75
C ARG A 331 8.17 -12.24 18.33
N THR A 332 8.29 -11.00 18.82
CA THR A 332 7.43 -9.89 18.44
C THR A 332 8.18 -8.89 17.57
N GLN A 333 7.45 -8.11 16.78
CA GLN A 333 7.97 -7.04 15.94
C GLN A 333 7.23 -5.75 16.24
N LEU A 334 7.88 -4.62 16.03
CA LEU A 334 7.25 -3.30 16.00
C LEU A 334 6.81 -3.01 14.57
N ALA A 335 5.68 -2.33 14.42
CA ALA A 335 5.27 -1.69 13.19
C ALA A 335 5.00 -0.22 13.47
N ALA A 336 5.91 0.64 13.04
CA ALA A 336 5.86 2.08 13.27
C ALA A 336 5.48 2.82 11.97
N ASP A 337 4.70 3.89 12.09
CA ASP A 337 4.47 4.83 10.99
C ASP A 337 5.15 6.18 11.25
N GLU A 338 4.56 7.24 10.73
CA GLU A 338 5.05 8.60 10.79
C GLU A 338 5.55 9.08 12.18
N ILE A 339 6.72 9.68 12.19
CA ILE A 339 7.20 10.50 13.30
C ILE A 339 6.75 11.95 13.04
N TYR A 340 5.93 12.49 13.94
CA TYR A 340 5.51 13.88 13.89
C TYR A 340 6.30 14.71 14.91
N LEU A 341 6.97 15.74 14.43
CA LEU A 341 7.42 16.86 15.22
C LEU A 341 6.56 18.08 14.86
N ILE A 342 5.71 18.47 15.78
CA ILE A 342 4.69 19.50 15.60
C ILE A 342 5.22 20.81 16.20
N PRO A 343 5.21 21.94 15.45
CA PRO A 343 5.67 23.23 15.93
C PRO A 343 4.81 23.81 17.03
#